data_48096b86178b1fb8998b8905c839d77c
#
_entry.id   48096b86178b1fb8998b8905c839d77c
#
_cell.length_a   1.000
_cell.length_b   1.000
_cell.length_c   1.000
_cell.angle_alpha   90.00
_cell.angle_beta   90.00
_cell.angle_gamma   90.00
#
_symmetry.space_group_name_H-M   'P 1'
#
loop_
_entity.id
_entity.type
_entity.pdbx_description
1 polymer ?
#
loop_
_entity_poly.entity_id
_entity_poly.type
_entity_poly.pdbx_seq_one_letter_code
_entity_poly.pdbx_strand_id
1 'polypeptide(L)'
;MSAKDLFKIIGYGKRNAVSRPPNARIDRGFRKLIEQANANGDCIIPSAAGYYRPETPEEFREAEIYIKKERHRIRMISEKITRMSRNLERRESKLTAEIREQEEKENSPVSSVNWDTILGEDSSFPGQMVMRM
;
A
#
# COMPACT_ATOMS: atom_id res chain seq x y z
N MET A 1 12.94 -27.89 -6.44
CA MET A 1 11.78 -27.94 -5.56
C MET A 1 10.83 -26.80 -5.87
N SER A 2 9.57 -27.08 -5.97
CA SER A 2 8.59 -26.06 -6.32
C SER A 2 8.20 -25.26 -5.08
N ALA A 3 7.53 -24.14 -5.28
CA ALA A 3 7.04 -23.32 -4.18
C ALA A 3 6.11 -24.11 -3.27
N LYS A 4 5.26 -24.96 -3.85
CA LYS A 4 4.34 -25.78 -3.09
C LYS A 4 5.07 -26.79 -2.23
N ASP A 5 6.15 -27.37 -2.76
CA ASP A 5 6.91 -28.38 -2.03
C ASP A 5 7.58 -27.73 -0.83
N LEU A 6 8.15 -26.54 -1.00
CA LEU A 6 8.78 -25.83 0.09
C LEU A 6 7.74 -25.44 1.14
N PHE A 7 6.57 -25.00 0.70
CA PHE A 7 5.52 -24.61 1.61
C PHE A 7 5.08 -25.78 2.48
N LYS A 8 4.97 -26.94 1.89
CA LYS A 8 4.50 -28.13 2.61
C LYS A 8 5.45 -28.58 3.71
N ILE A 9 6.72 -28.26 3.61
CA ILE A 9 7.67 -28.70 4.63
C ILE A 9 7.89 -27.67 5.73
N ILE A 10 7.20 -26.53 5.69
CA ILE A 10 7.29 -25.58 6.79
C ILE A 10 6.68 -26.23 8.01
N GLY A 11 7.46 -26.36 9.06
CA GLY A 11 7.01 -27.05 10.24
C GLY A 11 6.82 -26.15 11.45
N TYR A 12 6.62 -26.76 12.57
CA TYR A 12 6.51 -26.06 13.83
C TYR A 12 7.88 -25.98 14.48
N GLY A 13 8.18 -24.83 15.03
CA GLY A 13 9.46 -24.61 15.68
C GLY A 13 10.51 -24.07 14.74
N LYS A 14 11.35 -23.19 15.27
CA LYS A 14 12.40 -22.55 14.50
C LYS A 14 13.40 -23.53 13.92
N ARG A 15 13.59 -24.65 14.57
CA ARG A 15 14.50 -25.69 14.06
C ARG A 15 14.03 -26.30 12.75
N ASN A 16 12.74 -26.17 12.45
CA ASN A 16 12.17 -26.69 11.23
C ASN A 16 11.85 -25.59 10.23
N ALA A 17 12.51 -24.44 10.37
CA ALA A 17 12.30 -23.32 9.49
C ALA A 17 12.76 -23.61 8.08
N VAL A 18 12.08 -23.07 7.10
CA VAL A 18 12.38 -23.25 5.69
C VAL A 18 12.87 -21.93 5.11
N SER A 19 14.08 -21.93 4.60
CA SER A 19 14.68 -20.72 4.03
C SER A 19 14.03 -20.33 2.73
N ARG A 20 14.10 -19.05 2.41
CA ARG A 20 13.59 -18.55 1.15
C ARG A 20 14.38 -19.14 0.00
N PRO A 21 13.73 -19.57 -1.07
CA PRO A 21 14.45 -20.13 -2.21
C PRO A 21 15.18 -19.01 -2.97
N PRO A 22 16.32 -19.32 -3.57
CA PRO A 22 17.11 -18.32 -4.31
C PRO A 22 16.47 -17.88 -5.62
N ASN A 23 15.61 -18.70 -6.20
CA ASN A 23 14.94 -18.36 -7.45
C ASN A 23 13.81 -17.39 -7.18
N ALA A 24 13.83 -16.22 -7.82
CA ALA A 24 12.85 -15.16 -7.55
C ALA A 24 11.41 -15.56 -7.83
N ARG A 25 11.20 -16.37 -8.86
CA ARG A 25 9.84 -16.81 -9.21
C ARG A 25 9.31 -17.78 -8.18
N ILE A 26 10.15 -18.72 -7.75
CA ILE A 26 9.75 -19.71 -6.74
C ILE A 26 9.54 -19.00 -5.42
N ASP A 27 10.39 -18.04 -5.08
CA ASP A 27 10.26 -17.28 -3.83
C ASP A 27 8.95 -16.49 -3.81
N ARG A 28 8.56 -15.90 -4.92
CA ARG A 28 7.31 -15.14 -4.99
C ARG A 28 6.12 -16.06 -4.74
N GLY A 29 6.10 -17.21 -5.37
CA GLY A 29 5.03 -18.20 -5.19
C GLY A 29 4.99 -18.74 -3.77
N PHE A 30 6.17 -18.96 -3.19
CA PHE A 30 6.30 -19.46 -1.83
C PHE A 30 5.73 -18.42 -0.83
N ARG A 31 6.11 -17.15 -0.97
CA ARG A 31 5.58 -16.12 -0.08
C ARG A 31 4.09 -15.92 -0.24
N LYS A 32 3.58 -16.10 -1.46
CA LYS A 32 2.15 -15.98 -1.69
C LYS A 32 1.38 -17.09 -0.99
N LEU A 33 1.92 -18.29 -0.98
CA LEU A 33 1.28 -19.39 -0.27
C LEU A 33 1.27 -19.14 1.24
N ILE A 34 2.35 -18.55 1.76
CA ILE A 34 2.43 -18.21 3.17
C ILE A 34 1.38 -17.14 3.51
N GLU A 35 1.22 -16.12 2.66
CA GLU A 35 0.21 -15.09 2.88
C GLU A 35 -1.18 -15.69 2.90
N GLN A 36 -1.46 -16.59 1.98
CA GLN A 36 -2.76 -17.24 1.91
C GLN A 36 -3.02 -18.09 3.15
N ALA A 37 -2.01 -18.80 3.62
CA ALA A 37 -2.14 -19.61 4.82
C ALA A 37 -2.43 -18.73 6.03
N ASN A 38 -1.70 -17.62 6.17
CA ASN A 38 -1.90 -16.70 7.28
C ASN A 38 -3.29 -16.04 7.22
N ALA A 39 -3.80 -15.81 6.03
CA ALA A 39 -5.15 -15.27 5.88
C ALA A 39 -6.21 -16.29 6.27
N ASN A 40 -5.87 -17.57 6.21
CA ASN A 40 -6.81 -18.65 6.49
C ASN A 40 -6.63 -19.30 7.88
N GLY A 41 -6.00 -18.61 8.77
CA GLY A 41 -5.93 -19.09 10.14
C GLY A 41 -4.61 -19.66 10.60
N ASP A 42 -3.60 -19.60 9.74
CA ASP A 42 -2.28 -20.08 10.10
C ASP A 42 -1.44 -18.91 10.63
N CYS A 43 -0.29 -19.19 11.20
CA CYS A 43 0.63 -18.16 11.63
C CYS A 43 2.05 -18.60 11.29
N ILE A 44 2.53 -18.23 10.13
CA ILE A 44 3.88 -18.53 9.67
C ILE A 44 4.66 -17.23 9.68
N ILE A 45 5.76 -17.18 10.42
CA ILE A 45 6.55 -15.97 10.55
C ILE A 45 7.96 -16.16 10.03
N PRO A 46 8.58 -15.09 9.54
CA PRO A 46 9.94 -15.15 9.04
C PRO A 46 10.94 -15.00 10.18
N SER A 47 12.10 -15.59 10.03
CA SER A 47 13.19 -15.41 10.98
C SER A 47 14.51 -15.51 10.21
N ALA A 48 15.60 -15.34 10.90
CA ALA A 48 16.92 -15.51 10.29
C ALA A 48 17.11 -16.93 9.77
N ALA A 49 16.47 -17.90 10.40
CA ALA A 49 16.56 -19.29 9.97
C ALA A 49 15.58 -19.63 8.85
N GLY A 50 14.65 -18.77 8.54
CA GLY A 50 13.61 -19.00 7.52
C GLY A 50 12.24 -18.86 8.10
N TYR A 51 11.24 -19.38 7.37
CA TYR A 51 9.84 -19.29 7.80
C TYR A 51 9.46 -20.51 8.64
N TYR A 52 8.76 -20.29 9.71
CA TYR A 52 8.33 -21.38 10.58
C TYR A 52 7.02 -21.03 11.33
N ARG A 53 6.39 -22.04 11.91
CA ARG A 53 5.21 -21.83 12.74
C ARG A 53 5.66 -21.85 14.20
N PRO A 54 5.31 -20.85 15.01
CA PRO A 54 5.73 -20.81 16.41
C PRO A 54 5.20 -22.00 17.19
N GLU A 55 6.05 -22.54 18.07
CA GLU A 55 5.68 -23.70 18.87
C GLU A 55 5.96 -23.48 20.36
N THR A 56 7.01 -22.78 20.71
CA THR A 56 7.39 -22.58 22.10
C THR A 56 6.97 -21.19 22.60
N PRO A 57 6.90 -20.98 23.91
CA PRO A 57 6.59 -19.65 24.44
C PRO A 57 7.54 -18.57 23.95
N GLU A 58 8.83 -18.90 23.75
CA GLU A 58 9.79 -17.94 23.25
C GLU A 58 9.47 -17.58 21.82
N GLU A 59 9.07 -18.56 21.03
CA GLU A 59 8.72 -18.35 19.63
C GLU A 59 7.43 -17.57 19.50
N PHE A 60 6.47 -17.79 20.38
CA PHE A 60 5.25 -17.00 20.41
C PHE A 60 5.59 -15.53 20.69
N ARG A 61 6.56 -15.31 21.57
CA ARG A 61 6.98 -13.94 21.88
C ARG A 61 7.65 -13.29 20.67
N GLU A 62 8.46 -14.05 19.93
CA GLU A 62 9.08 -13.56 18.72
C GLU A 62 8.02 -13.20 17.68
N ALA A 63 6.99 -14.02 17.58
CA ALA A 63 5.88 -13.76 16.66
C ALA A 63 5.16 -12.47 17.03
N GLU A 64 4.93 -12.23 18.31
CA GLU A 64 4.30 -11.01 18.77
C GLU A 64 5.14 -9.78 18.43
N ILE A 65 6.44 -9.89 18.60
CA ILE A 65 7.37 -8.80 18.25
C ILE A 65 7.31 -8.52 16.76
N TYR A 66 7.29 -9.56 15.94
CA TYR A 66 7.19 -9.43 14.51
C TYR A 66 5.89 -8.71 14.12
N ILE A 67 4.77 -9.13 14.70
CA ILE A 67 3.46 -8.53 14.43
C ILE A 67 3.45 -7.05 14.83
N LYS A 68 4.06 -6.71 15.97
CA LYS A 68 4.15 -5.32 16.40
C LYS A 68 4.97 -4.47 15.43
N LYS A 69 6.06 -5.02 14.92
CA LYS A 69 6.88 -4.31 13.93
C LYS A 69 6.10 -4.07 12.65
N GLU A 70 5.30 -5.07 12.22
CA GLU A 70 4.50 -4.93 11.03
C GLU A 70 3.40 -3.89 11.22
N ARG A 71 2.78 -3.84 12.38
CA ARG A 71 1.78 -2.81 12.68
C ARG A 71 2.41 -1.42 12.65
N HIS A 72 3.61 -1.29 13.18
CA HIS A 72 4.32 -0.01 13.16
C HIS A 72 4.62 0.40 11.72
N ARG A 73 5.05 -0.54 10.89
CA ARG A 73 5.34 -0.30 9.50
C ARG A 73 4.11 0.17 8.75
N ILE A 74 2.96 -0.48 8.97
CA ILE A 74 1.70 -0.09 8.36
C ILE A 74 1.34 1.33 8.75
N ARG A 75 1.49 1.67 10.04
CA ARG A 75 1.17 3.01 10.52
C ARG A 75 2.08 4.06 9.87
N MET A 76 3.38 3.77 9.75
CA MET A 76 4.31 4.69 9.11
C MET A 76 3.98 4.90 7.64
N ILE A 77 3.62 3.82 6.94
CA ILE A 77 3.23 3.90 5.54
C ILE A 77 1.93 4.70 5.40
N SER A 78 0.98 4.46 6.28
CA SER A 78 -0.30 5.18 6.26
C SER A 78 -0.10 6.67 6.48
N GLU A 79 0.76 7.06 7.41
CA GLU A 79 1.09 8.46 7.65
C GLU A 79 1.76 9.09 6.45
N LYS A 80 2.64 8.36 5.81
CA LYS A 80 3.32 8.82 4.62
C LYS A 80 2.30 9.09 3.50
N ILE A 81 1.38 8.17 3.28
CA ILE A 81 0.35 8.30 2.26
C ILE A 81 -0.52 9.51 2.54
N THR A 82 -0.90 9.71 3.80
CA THR A 82 -1.72 10.85 4.20
C THR A 82 -1.00 12.18 3.91
N ARG A 83 0.30 12.25 4.24
CA ARG A 83 1.08 13.45 3.97
C ARG A 83 1.22 13.71 2.47
N MET A 84 1.47 12.66 1.70
CA MET A 84 1.61 12.78 0.25
C MET A 84 0.31 13.25 -0.39
N SER A 85 -0.82 12.69 0.06
CA SER A 85 -2.13 13.08 -0.45
C SER A 85 -2.41 14.55 -0.16
N ARG A 86 -2.10 15.01 1.05
CA ARG A 86 -2.30 16.38 1.44
C ARG A 86 -1.44 17.32 0.61
N ASN A 87 -0.18 16.91 0.36
CA ASN A 87 0.73 17.73 -0.43
C ASN A 87 0.28 17.80 -1.89
N LEU A 88 -0.24 16.69 -2.40
CA LEU A 88 -0.75 16.64 -3.77
C LEU A 88 -1.97 17.55 -3.92
N GLU A 89 -2.89 17.53 -2.97
CA GLU A 89 -4.06 18.39 -3.01
C GLU A 89 -3.67 19.86 -2.99
N ARG A 90 -2.70 20.23 -2.18
CA ARG A 90 -2.23 21.60 -2.13
C ARG A 90 -1.63 22.03 -3.45
N ARG A 91 -0.86 21.13 -4.07
CA ARG A 91 -0.23 21.43 -5.34
C ARG A 91 -1.28 21.60 -6.43
N GLU A 92 -2.28 20.73 -6.45
CA GLU A 92 -3.36 20.80 -7.41
C GLU A 92 -4.14 22.12 -7.26
N SER A 93 -4.46 22.48 -6.03
CA SER A 93 -5.19 23.71 -5.78
C SER A 93 -4.42 24.93 -6.23
N LYS A 94 -3.12 24.93 -5.96
CA LYS A 94 -2.27 26.04 -6.35
C LYS A 94 -2.19 26.16 -7.85
N LEU A 95 -2.01 25.05 -8.54
CA LEU A 95 -1.92 25.05 -9.99
C LEU A 95 -3.22 25.49 -10.63
N THR A 96 -4.33 25.04 -10.10
CA THR A 96 -5.66 25.41 -10.60
C THR A 96 -5.88 26.92 -10.41
N ALA A 97 -5.46 27.45 -9.28
CA ALA A 97 -5.60 28.88 -9.02
C ALA A 97 -4.71 29.69 -9.99
N GLU A 98 -3.51 29.23 -10.27
CA GLU A 98 -2.61 29.90 -11.20
C GLU A 98 -3.18 29.89 -12.61
N ILE A 99 -3.72 28.76 -13.03
CA ILE A 99 -4.31 28.65 -14.35
C ILE A 99 -5.52 29.58 -14.46
N ARG A 100 -6.34 29.63 -13.43
CA ARG A 100 -7.52 30.49 -13.43
C ARG A 100 -7.12 31.97 -13.51
N GLU A 101 -6.12 32.37 -12.74
CA GLU A 101 -5.65 33.73 -12.80
C GLU A 101 -5.16 34.09 -14.16
N GLN A 102 -4.42 33.20 -14.80
CA GLN A 102 -3.90 33.46 -16.11
C GLN A 102 -5.01 33.56 -17.13
N GLU A 103 -6.00 32.73 -17.05
CA GLU A 103 -7.14 32.78 -17.96
C GLU A 103 -7.92 34.08 -17.80
N GLU A 104 -8.10 34.53 -16.58
CA GLU A 104 -8.79 35.76 -16.32
C GLU A 104 -8.05 36.94 -16.93
N LYS A 105 -6.74 36.92 -16.82
CA LYS A 105 -5.93 37.99 -17.36
C LYS A 105 -6.04 38.04 -18.89
N GLU A 106 -6.02 36.90 -19.50
CA GLU A 106 -6.04 36.83 -20.96
C GLU A 106 -7.40 37.11 -21.55
N ASN A 107 -8.44 36.70 -20.90
CA ASN A 107 -9.77 36.79 -21.44
C ASN A 107 -10.70 37.78 -20.81
N SER A 108 -10.25 38.51 -19.85
CA SER A 108 -11.12 39.36 -19.10
C SER A 108 -12.00 40.29 -19.92
N PRO A 109 -11.57 40.91 -20.96
CA PRO A 109 -12.41 41.81 -21.68
C PRO A 109 -13.54 41.17 -22.42
N VAL A 110 -13.45 39.97 -22.79
CA VAL A 110 -14.41 39.38 -23.65
C VAL A 110 -15.22 38.26 -23.07
N SER A 111 -14.73 37.60 -22.16
CA SER A 111 -15.31 36.39 -21.84
C SER A 111 -16.22 36.31 -20.69
N SER A 112 -16.55 37.36 -20.10
CA SER A 112 -17.32 37.27 -18.89
C SER A 112 -18.57 36.42 -19.03
N VAL A 113 -19.22 36.48 -20.11
CA VAL A 113 -20.44 35.75 -20.29
C VAL A 113 -20.21 34.26 -20.50
N ASN A 114 -19.31 33.93 -21.34
CA ASN A 114 -19.09 32.55 -21.66
C ASN A 114 -18.39 31.82 -20.53
N TRP A 115 -17.66 32.56 -19.76
CA TRP A 115 -16.94 32.01 -18.72
C TRP A 115 -17.84 31.34 -17.70
N ASP A 116 -18.90 31.98 -17.31
CA ASP A 116 -19.80 31.44 -16.31
C ASP A 116 -20.38 30.12 -16.78
N THR A 117 -20.66 30.04 -18.05
CA THR A 117 -21.26 28.84 -18.60
C THR A 117 -20.23 27.70 -18.57
N ILE A 118 -19.03 28.01 -18.95
CA ILE A 118 -18.00 26.98 -18.99
C ILE A 118 -17.69 26.50 -17.60
N LEU A 119 -17.61 27.38 -16.65
CA LEU A 119 -17.31 26.98 -15.31
C LEU A 119 -18.44 26.16 -14.73
N GLY A 120 -19.64 26.45 -15.10
CA GLY A 120 -20.77 25.68 -14.65
C GLY A 120 -20.66 24.26 -15.15
N GLU A 121 -20.24 24.07 -16.36
CA GLU A 121 -20.09 22.75 -16.91
C GLU A 121 -18.94 22.02 -16.25
N ASP A 122 -17.85 22.70 -16.02
CA ASP A 122 -16.74 22.10 -15.37
C ASP A 122 -17.09 21.70 -13.97
N SER A 123 -17.94 22.44 -13.35
CA SER A 123 -18.31 22.09 -12.02
C SER A 123 -19.07 20.81 -11.99
N SER A 124 -19.77 20.53 -13.05
CA SER A 124 -20.56 19.33 -13.03
C SER A 124 -19.67 18.11 -13.21
N PHE A 125 -18.45 18.29 -13.59
CA PHE A 125 -17.63 17.23 -13.83
C PHE A 125 -17.00 16.75 -12.70
N PRO A 126 -16.94 17.35 -11.69
CA PRO A 126 -16.29 17.09 -10.54
C PRO A 126 -16.32 15.76 -10.08
N GLY A 127 -17.23 15.20 -10.42
CA GLY A 127 -17.28 13.95 -9.90
C GLY A 127 -15.98 13.30 -10.06
N GLN A 128 -15.38 13.61 -11.09
CA GLN A 128 -14.24 12.95 -11.33
C GLN A 128 -13.24 13.22 -10.42
N MET A 129 -13.30 14.24 -9.90
CA MET A 129 -12.27 14.56 -9.13
C MET A 129 -12.32 13.74 -8.01
N VAL A 130 -13.37 13.49 -7.60
CA VAL A 130 -13.51 12.86 -6.49
C VAL A 130 -12.95 11.60 -6.49
N MET A 131 -13.09 11.10 -7.46
CA MET A 131 -12.63 9.95 -7.45
C MET A 131 -11.53 9.68 -6.94
N ARG A 132 -10.86 10.39 -6.84
CA ARG A 132 -9.75 10.17 -6.31
C ARG A 132 -9.89 9.63 -5.05
N MET A 133 -10.70 9.22 -4.66
CA MET A 133 -10.75 8.75 -3.51
C MET A 133 -10.73 7.62 -3.49
#